data_955a254d6346c4714a500a2c64aaa3d6
#
_entry.id   955a254d6346c4714a500a2c64aaa3d6
#
_cell.length_a   1.000
_cell.length_b   1.000
_cell.length_c   1.000
_cell.angle_alpha   90.00
_cell.angle_beta   90.00
_cell.angle_gamma   90.00
#
_symmetry.space_group_name_H-M   'P 1'
#
loop_
_entity.id
_entity.type
_entity.pdbx_description
1 polymer ?
#
loop_
_entity_poly.entity_id
_entity_poly.type
_entity_poly.pdbx_seq_one_letter_code
_entity_poly.pdbx_strand_id
1 'polypeptide(L)'
;MNDLQSVPEIRENYQFWFYLYPTGQPFSQAAVRLRNDLDQVDAVFMARDGGSALRNKVLVGHSMGGLLAKLMTLESGDEFWNGVSQTPLANVNASPNANQQLQQIYYFEQNRTVGRVVTIAAPFRGSNFANNLTRWLAKQWITLPRRTLGVTKQILVRNPKLERDLENVAGMTSIDSLSPDSPFLQVMQDIPPPAEVPQHNIIGAIRDLPL
;
A
#
# COMPACT_ATOMS: atom_id res chain seq x y z
N MET A 1 15.60 14.02 2.99
CA MET A 1 15.19 14.11 4.42
C MET A 1 16.07 15.04 5.22
N ASN A 2 17.39 14.95 5.12
CA ASN A 2 18.30 15.90 5.80
C ASN A 2 17.97 17.36 5.47
N ASP A 3 17.64 17.65 4.20
CA ASP A 3 17.29 19.00 3.77
C ASP A 3 16.00 19.52 4.44
N LEU A 4 14.99 18.66 4.63
CA LEU A 4 13.77 19.03 5.36
C LEU A 4 14.05 19.31 6.83
N GLN A 5 14.94 18.53 7.47
CA GLN A 5 15.33 18.75 8.86
C GLN A 5 16.24 19.97 9.03
N SER A 6 16.88 20.45 7.94
CA SER A 6 17.68 21.69 7.98
C SER A 6 16.85 22.97 7.99
N VAL A 7 15.56 22.86 7.62
CA VAL A 7 14.61 23.98 7.65
C VAL A 7 14.07 24.16 9.06
N PRO A 8 14.36 25.28 9.77
CA PRO A 8 13.98 25.49 11.15
C PRO A 8 12.48 25.31 11.40
N GLU A 9 11.64 25.90 10.56
CA GLU A 9 10.18 25.85 10.69
C GLU A 9 9.64 24.43 10.61
N ILE A 10 10.26 23.56 9.83
CA ILE A 10 9.87 22.15 9.73
C ILE A 10 10.36 21.37 10.94
N ARG A 11 11.63 21.56 11.32
CA ARG A 11 12.23 20.85 12.45
C ARG A 11 11.55 21.18 13.78
N GLU A 12 11.08 22.39 13.97
CA GLU A 12 10.45 22.87 15.20
C GLU A 12 8.98 22.43 15.32
N ASN A 13 8.31 22.19 14.20
CA ASN A 13 6.88 21.87 14.16
C ASN A 13 6.58 20.42 13.83
N TYR A 14 7.55 19.63 13.33
CA TYR A 14 7.32 18.25 12.92
C TYR A 14 8.32 17.29 13.54
N GLN A 15 7.80 16.15 14.01
CA GLN A 15 8.59 14.97 14.33
C GLN A 15 8.68 14.05 13.11
N PHE A 16 9.90 13.61 12.75
CA PHE A 16 10.12 12.73 11.60
C PHE A 16 10.13 11.28 12.05
N TRP A 17 9.30 10.47 11.37
CA TRP A 17 9.21 9.04 11.57
C TRP A 17 9.50 8.34 10.26
N PHE A 18 10.23 7.21 10.32
CA PHE A 18 10.63 6.44 9.16
C PHE A 18 9.96 5.08 9.22
N TYR A 19 9.16 4.79 8.20
CA TYR A 19 8.56 3.48 8.05
C TYR A 19 9.46 2.58 7.20
N LEU A 20 9.92 1.47 7.79
CA LEU A 20 10.73 0.45 7.14
C LEU A 20 9.89 -0.81 6.95
N TYR A 21 9.85 -1.30 5.73
CA TYR A 21 9.07 -2.48 5.37
C TYR A 21 9.84 -3.40 4.42
N PRO A 22 9.58 -4.74 4.47
CA PRO A 22 10.17 -5.69 3.53
C PRO A 22 9.68 -5.45 2.11
N THR A 23 10.59 -5.24 1.18
CA THR A 23 10.27 -4.99 -0.23
C THR A 23 10.03 -6.27 -1.06
N GLY A 24 10.24 -7.45 -0.48
CA GLY A 24 9.95 -8.75 -1.11
C GLY A 24 8.49 -9.20 -1.03
N GLN A 25 7.60 -8.41 -0.42
CA GLN A 25 6.17 -8.71 -0.27
C GLN A 25 5.33 -7.75 -1.13
N PRO A 26 4.13 -8.15 -1.58
CA PRO A 26 3.20 -7.23 -2.24
C PRO A 26 2.98 -5.96 -1.42
N PHE A 27 2.88 -4.81 -2.10
CA PHE A 27 2.71 -3.55 -1.39
C PHE A 27 1.42 -3.48 -0.57
N SER A 28 0.37 -4.25 -0.94
CA SER A 28 -0.85 -4.40 -0.15
C SER A 28 -0.58 -4.94 1.26
N GLN A 29 0.32 -5.91 1.40
CA GLN A 29 0.71 -6.42 2.73
C GLN A 29 1.53 -5.39 3.53
N ALA A 30 2.40 -4.63 2.87
CA ALA A 30 3.11 -3.53 3.52
C ALA A 30 2.14 -2.43 3.96
N ALA A 31 1.07 -2.18 3.19
CA ALA A 31 0.01 -1.24 3.57
C ALA A 31 -0.77 -1.70 4.81
N VAL A 32 -1.11 -3.00 4.92
CA VAL A 32 -1.73 -3.55 6.15
C VAL A 32 -0.87 -3.27 7.38
N ARG A 33 0.43 -3.53 7.28
CA ARG A 33 1.36 -3.28 8.40
C ARG A 33 1.44 -1.80 8.75
N LEU A 34 1.59 -0.93 7.74
CA LEU A 34 1.63 0.52 7.96
C LEU A 34 0.36 1.01 8.66
N ARG A 35 -0.81 0.50 8.26
CA ARG A 35 -2.09 0.85 8.87
C ARG A 35 -2.11 0.45 10.35
N ASN A 36 -1.76 -0.80 10.65
CA ASN A 36 -1.69 -1.29 12.02
C ASN A 36 -0.69 -0.51 12.88
N ASP A 37 0.46 -0.14 12.32
CA ASP A 37 1.47 0.64 13.04
C ASP A 37 0.98 2.07 13.31
N LEU A 38 0.31 2.70 12.34
CA LEU A 38 -0.32 4.02 12.51
C LEU A 38 -1.43 3.98 13.56
N ASP A 39 -2.28 2.95 13.55
CA ASP A 39 -3.34 2.79 14.54
C ASP A 39 -2.78 2.61 15.96
N GLN A 40 -1.68 1.87 16.12
CA GLN A 40 -1.00 1.75 17.41
C GLN A 40 -0.41 3.08 17.87
N VAL A 41 0.22 3.83 16.99
CA VAL A 41 0.71 5.17 17.26
C VAL A 41 -0.44 6.08 17.70
N ASP A 42 -1.53 6.06 16.96
CA ASP A 42 -2.73 6.84 17.28
C ASP A 42 -3.28 6.50 18.65
N ALA A 43 -3.38 5.23 18.99
CA ALA A 43 -3.87 4.79 20.29
C ALA A 43 -2.96 5.29 21.45
N VAL A 44 -1.64 5.24 21.29
CA VAL A 44 -0.68 5.70 22.29
C VAL A 44 -0.81 7.21 22.53
N PHE A 45 -0.90 8.02 21.46
CA PHE A 45 -0.99 9.46 21.59
C PHE A 45 -2.40 9.91 22.03
N MET A 46 -3.45 9.21 21.61
CA MET A 46 -4.81 9.46 22.12
C MET A 46 -4.89 9.27 23.63
N ALA A 47 -4.25 8.24 24.15
CA ALA A 47 -4.19 7.97 25.60
C ALA A 47 -3.35 9.00 26.35
N ARG A 48 -2.33 9.58 25.70
CA ARG A 48 -1.38 10.51 26.33
C ARG A 48 -1.90 11.95 26.41
N ASP A 49 -2.43 12.49 25.33
CA ASP A 49 -2.77 13.93 25.20
C ASP A 49 -4.07 14.21 24.45
N GLY A 50 -4.94 13.21 24.33
CA GLY A 50 -6.18 13.31 23.55
C GLY A 50 -5.95 13.40 22.04
N GLY A 51 -4.75 13.07 21.57
CA GLY A 51 -4.41 12.95 20.15
C GLY A 51 -4.36 14.27 19.39
N SER A 52 -4.25 15.41 20.09
CA SER A 52 -4.26 16.74 19.44
C SER A 52 -3.13 16.92 18.45
N ALA A 53 -1.94 16.38 18.74
CA ALA A 53 -0.76 16.46 17.87
C ALA A 53 -0.84 15.55 16.63
N LEU A 54 -1.71 14.52 16.65
CA LEU A 54 -1.76 13.51 15.59
C LEU A 54 -2.70 13.86 14.43
N ARG A 55 -3.56 14.85 14.60
CA ARG A 55 -4.62 15.15 13.62
C ARG A 55 -4.13 15.68 12.27
N ASN A 56 -2.82 15.90 12.09
CA ASN A 56 -2.22 16.46 10.90
C ASN A 56 -0.98 15.68 10.46
N LYS A 57 -1.04 14.35 10.47
CA LYS A 57 0.06 13.56 9.93
C LYS A 57 0.27 13.86 8.46
N VAL A 58 1.53 14.08 8.07
CA VAL A 58 1.94 14.21 6.67
C VAL A 58 2.67 12.93 6.27
N LEU A 59 2.10 12.17 5.34
CA LEU A 59 2.76 11.00 4.78
C LEU A 59 3.58 11.41 3.55
N VAL A 60 4.87 11.12 3.57
CA VAL A 60 5.77 11.35 2.43
C VAL A 60 6.23 10.00 1.91
N GLY A 61 5.83 9.65 0.69
CA GLY A 61 6.13 8.37 0.07
C GLY A 61 6.93 8.50 -1.22
N HIS A 62 8.09 7.82 -1.30
CA HIS A 62 8.87 7.72 -2.52
C HIS A 62 8.62 6.37 -3.20
N SER A 63 8.46 6.37 -4.53
CA SER A 63 8.24 5.16 -5.33
C SER A 63 7.05 4.34 -4.77
N MET A 64 7.22 3.05 -4.47
CA MET A 64 6.21 2.20 -3.86
C MET A 64 5.65 2.77 -2.54
N GLY A 65 6.45 3.52 -1.77
CA GLY A 65 6.01 4.21 -0.56
C GLY A 65 4.90 5.24 -0.83
N GLY A 66 4.82 5.81 -2.04
CA GLY A 66 3.73 6.69 -2.43
C GLY A 66 2.39 5.95 -2.58
N LEU A 67 2.42 4.69 -3.05
CA LEU A 67 1.24 3.83 -3.09
C LEU A 67 0.75 3.51 -1.68
N LEU A 68 1.67 3.19 -0.77
CA LEU A 68 1.33 2.95 0.64
C LEU A 68 0.70 4.19 1.27
N ALA A 69 1.27 5.37 1.05
CA ALA A 69 0.75 6.61 1.58
C ALA A 69 -0.66 6.91 1.06
N LYS A 70 -0.92 6.70 -0.24
CA LYS A 70 -2.27 6.84 -0.82
C LYS A 70 -3.26 5.86 -0.18
N LEU A 71 -2.89 4.59 -0.01
CA LEU A 71 -3.77 3.58 0.60
C LEU A 71 -4.19 3.91 2.04
N MET A 72 -3.41 4.72 2.77
CA MET A 72 -3.81 5.18 4.11
C MET A 72 -4.95 6.19 4.07
N THR A 73 -5.24 6.78 2.92
CA THR A 73 -6.31 7.79 2.75
C THR A 73 -7.55 7.25 2.07
N LEU A 74 -7.57 5.99 1.64
CA LEU A 74 -8.71 5.41 0.94
C LEU A 74 -9.57 4.55 1.87
N GLU A 75 -10.87 4.52 1.56
CA GLU A 75 -11.79 3.49 2.04
C GLU A 75 -11.95 2.44 0.94
N SER A 76 -11.81 1.17 1.30
CA SER A 76 -11.86 0.09 0.31
C SER A 76 -13.28 -0.20 -0.16
N GLY A 77 -14.29 -0.08 0.71
CA GLY A 77 -15.59 -0.67 0.45
C GLY A 77 -15.42 -2.12 0.00
N ASP A 78 -16.15 -2.51 -1.04
CA ASP A 78 -16.01 -3.80 -1.71
C ASP A 78 -15.11 -3.73 -2.97
N GLU A 79 -14.64 -2.55 -3.36
CA GLU A 79 -14.01 -2.29 -4.64
C GLU A 79 -12.74 -3.13 -4.84
N PHE A 80 -11.86 -3.18 -3.83
CA PHE A 80 -10.61 -3.93 -3.91
C PHE A 80 -10.82 -5.43 -3.98
N TRP A 81 -11.84 -5.96 -3.31
CA TRP A 81 -12.17 -7.38 -3.40
C TRP A 81 -12.86 -7.70 -4.74
N ASN A 82 -13.80 -6.90 -5.16
CA ASN A 82 -14.50 -7.06 -6.45
C ASN A 82 -13.56 -6.94 -7.65
N GLY A 83 -12.48 -6.18 -7.52
CA GLY A 83 -11.43 -6.09 -8.55
C GLY A 83 -10.63 -7.39 -8.74
N VAL A 84 -10.66 -8.31 -7.76
CA VAL A 84 -9.91 -9.57 -7.84
C VAL A 84 -10.81 -10.81 -7.85
N SER A 85 -12.04 -10.75 -7.37
CA SER A 85 -12.95 -11.90 -7.34
C SER A 85 -14.41 -11.51 -7.40
N GLN A 86 -15.20 -12.31 -8.13
CA GLN A 86 -16.66 -12.22 -8.14
C GLN A 86 -17.33 -13.04 -7.01
N THR A 87 -16.54 -13.85 -6.30
CA THR A 87 -17.04 -14.62 -5.17
C THR A 87 -16.98 -13.77 -3.90
N PRO A 88 -18.10 -13.53 -3.20
CA PRO A 88 -18.08 -12.80 -1.93
C PRO A 88 -17.09 -13.43 -0.94
N LEU A 89 -16.33 -12.61 -0.21
CA LEU A 89 -15.31 -13.09 0.72
C LEU A 89 -15.90 -14.06 1.78
N ALA A 90 -17.13 -13.82 2.22
CA ALA A 90 -17.83 -14.69 3.17
C ALA A 90 -18.03 -16.14 2.65
N ASN A 91 -18.01 -16.33 1.32
CA ASN A 91 -18.17 -17.63 0.67
C ASN A 91 -16.82 -18.31 0.35
N VAL A 92 -15.71 -17.68 0.69
CA VAL A 92 -14.36 -18.24 0.47
C VAL A 92 -14.05 -19.28 1.55
N ASN A 93 -13.80 -20.52 1.12
CA ASN A 93 -13.40 -21.60 2.00
C ASN A 93 -11.91 -21.51 2.35
N ALA A 94 -11.60 -20.77 3.40
CA ALA A 94 -10.24 -20.59 3.88
C ALA A 94 -10.14 -20.82 5.39
N SER A 95 -8.94 -21.00 5.90
CA SER A 95 -8.72 -21.04 7.35
C SER A 95 -9.05 -19.69 7.99
N PRO A 96 -9.42 -19.65 9.29
CA PRO A 96 -9.71 -18.38 9.97
C PRO A 96 -8.59 -17.34 9.82
N ASN A 97 -7.33 -17.76 9.90
CA ASN A 97 -6.18 -16.88 9.71
C ASN A 97 -6.08 -16.34 8.27
N ALA A 98 -6.34 -17.20 7.27
CA ALA A 98 -6.31 -16.78 5.88
C ALA A 98 -7.47 -15.81 5.56
N ASN A 99 -8.66 -16.05 6.07
CA ASN A 99 -9.79 -15.12 5.95
C ASN A 99 -9.49 -13.77 6.61
N GLN A 100 -8.88 -13.78 7.79
CA GLN A 100 -8.46 -12.56 8.47
C GLN A 100 -7.43 -11.77 7.64
N GLN A 101 -6.47 -12.44 7.02
CA GLN A 101 -5.48 -11.79 6.15
C GLN A 101 -6.13 -11.19 4.91
N LEU A 102 -7.05 -11.92 4.25
CA LEU A 102 -7.80 -11.39 3.11
C LEU A 102 -8.64 -10.19 3.54
N GLN A 103 -9.31 -10.28 4.68
CA GLN A 103 -10.07 -9.16 5.23
C GLN A 103 -9.20 -7.91 5.41
N GLN A 104 -8.03 -8.04 6.02
CA GLN A 104 -7.12 -6.92 6.26
C GLN A 104 -6.54 -6.31 4.98
N ILE A 105 -6.36 -7.12 3.92
CA ILE A 105 -5.80 -6.66 2.65
C ILE A 105 -6.84 -5.91 1.82
N TYR A 106 -8.07 -6.43 1.77
CA TYR A 106 -9.08 -5.96 0.83
C TYR A 106 -10.16 -5.09 1.45
N TYR A 107 -10.33 -5.12 2.78
CA TYR A 107 -11.32 -4.34 3.49
C TYR A 107 -10.64 -3.47 4.55
N PHE A 108 -10.66 -2.17 4.31
CA PHE A 108 -10.01 -1.21 5.19
C PHE A 108 -10.66 0.17 5.12
N GLU A 109 -10.49 0.91 6.17
CA GLU A 109 -10.92 2.30 6.29
C GLU A 109 -9.74 3.25 6.15
N GLN A 110 -10.01 4.50 5.80
CA GLN A 110 -9.00 5.55 5.79
C GLN A 110 -8.49 5.81 7.21
N ASN A 111 -7.21 6.11 7.35
CA ASN A 111 -6.68 6.64 8.59
C ASN A 111 -7.00 8.15 8.67
N ARG A 112 -7.99 8.52 9.49
CA ARG A 112 -8.52 9.88 9.61
C ARG A 112 -7.57 10.89 10.25
N THR A 113 -6.41 10.45 10.75
CA THR A 113 -5.38 11.32 11.30
C THR A 113 -4.37 11.76 10.25
N VAL A 114 -4.42 11.18 9.05
CA VAL A 114 -3.63 11.62 7.90
C VAL A 114 -4.24 12.88 7.30
N GLY A 115 -3.58 14.01 7.48
CA GLY A 115 -4.05 15.31 6.97
C GLY A 115 -3.45 15.69 5.62
N ARG A 116 -2.40 15.00 5.14
CA ARG A 116 -1.75 15.32 3.85
C ARG A 116 -0.90 14.16 3.35
N VAL A 117 -0.84 14.03 2.02
CA VAL A 117 0.06 13.07 1.35
C VAL A 117 0.95 13.80 0.36
N VAL A 118 2.23 13.49 0.38
CA VAL A 118 3.22 13.92 -0.61
C VAL A 118 3.85 12.68 -1.22
N THR A 119 3.74 12.52 -2.54
CA THR A 119 4.35 11.40 -3.23
C THR A 119 5.45 11.86 -4.17
N ILE A 120 6.52 11.08 -4.24
CA ILE A 120 7.68 11.37 -5.08
C ILE A 120 7.91 10.17 -6.00
N ALA A 121 7.80 10.37 -7.30
CA ALA A 121 7.99 9.35 -8.32
C ALA A 121 7.19 8.06 -8.03
N ALA A 122 5.95 8.18 -7.54
CA ALA A 122 5.10 7.04 -7.23
C ALA A 122 4.47 6.45 -8.51
N PRO A 123 4.54 5.11 -8.72
CA PRO A 123 4.04 4.47 -9.93
C PRO A 123 2.53 4.20 -9.84
N PHE A 124 1.69 5.23 -9.76
CA PHE A 124 0.23 5.08 -9.66
C PHE A 124 -0.41 4.36 -10.84
N ARG A 125 0.17 4.46 -12.03
CA ARG A 125 -0.29 3.78 -13.25
C ARG A 125 0.47 2.48 -13.52
N GLY A 126 1.16 1.97 -12.51
CA GLY A 126 2.11 0.89 -12.70
C GLY A 126 3.40 1.35 -13.37
N SER A 127 4.27 0.42 -13.60
CA SER A 127 5.55 0.67 -14.24
C SER A 127 5.80 -0.35 -15.34
N ASN A 128 5.74 0.09 -16.60
CA ASN A 128 6.25 -0.68 -17.75
C ASN A 128 7.78 -0.85 -17.69
N PHE A 129 8.45 -0.09 -16.80
CA PHE A 129 9.86 -0.27 -16.44
C PHE A 129 10.10 -1.50 -15.54
N ALA A 130 9.09 -2.38 -15.38
CA ALA A 130 9.21 -3.65 -14.68
C ALA A 130 10.53 -4.36 -15.05
N ASN A 131 10.98 -4.32 -16.29
CA ASN A 131 12.22 -4.95 -16.70
C ASN A 131 13.51 -4.29 -16.17
N ASN A 132 13.57 -2.97 -15.99
CA ASN A 132 14.78 -2.29 -15.53
C ASN A 132 14.74 -1.94 -14.03
N LEU A 133 13.58 -1.47 -13.53
CA LEU A 133 13.38 -1.26 -12.10
C LEU A 133 13.34 -2.60 -11.36
N THR A 134 12.74 -3.65 -11.95
CA THR A 134 12.75 -5.02 -11.45
C THR A 134 14.15 -5.61 -11.42
N ARG A 135 14.96 -5.42 -12.47
CA ARG A 135 16.36 -5.88 -12.45
C ARG A 135 17.18 -5.14 -11.40
N TRP A 136 16.94 -3.86 -11.21
CA TRP A 136 17.62 -3.08 -10.17
C TRP A 136 17.17 -3.47 -8.77
N LEU A 137 15.85 -3.57 -8.53
CA LEU A 137 15.28 -4.03 -7.25
C LEU A 137 15.59 -5.51 -6.99
N ALA A 138 15.52 -6.37 -7.99
CA ALA A 138 15.86 -7.79 -7.84
C ALA A 138 17.35 -8.01 -7.53
N LYS A 139 18.24 -7.18 -8.04
CA LYS A 139 19.68 -7.22 -7.67
C LYS A 139 19.92 -6.80 -6.22
N GLN A 140 19.05 -5.96 -5.67
CA GLN A 140 19.21 -5.41 -4.32
C GLN A 140 18.52 -6.25 -3.23
N TRP A 141 17.50 -7.09 -3.57
CA TRP A 141 16.50 -7.50 -2.59
C TRP A 141 15.99 -8.94 -2.67
N ILE A 142 16.73 -9.88 -3.26
CA ILE A 142 16.27 -11.28 -3.36
C ILE A 142 16.49 -12.01 -2.04
N THR A 143 15.48 -11.96 -1.16
CA THR A 143 15.19 -13.04 -0.22
C THR A 143 13.68 -13.14 -0.03
N LEU A 144 13.01 -13.94 -0.87
CA LEU A 144 11.57 -14.23 -0.74
C LEU A 144 11.34 -15.07 0.52
N PRO A 145 10.48 -14.61 1.47
CA PRO A 145 10.06 -15.47 2.56
C PRO A 145 9.14 -16.56 2.01
N ARG A 146 9.57 -17.81 2.04
CA ARG A 146 8.81 -19.00 1.60
C ARG A 146 7.46 -19.21 2.31
N ARG A 147 7.15 -18.44 3.34
CA ARG A 147 5.94 -18.60 4.16
C ARG A 147 4.65 -18.04 3.54
N THR A 148 4.72 -17.06 2.67
CA THR A 148 3.54 -16.45 2.03
C THR A 148 2.92 -17.34 0.95
N LEU A 149 3.72 -18.15 0.27
CA LEU A 149 3.27 -19.06 -0.79
C LEU A 149 2.38 -20.21 -0.28
N GLY A 150 2.49 -20.57 1.00
CA GLY A 150 1.75 -21.69 1.57
C GLY A 150 0.27 -21.41 1.79
N VAL A 151 -0.08 -20.23 2.26
CA VAL A 151 -1.48 -19.84 2.56
C VAL A 151 -2.28 -19.66 1.28
N THR A 152 -1.70 -19.02 0.28
CA THR A 152 -2.34 -18.78 -1.02
C THR A 152 -2.68 -20.09 -1.75
N LYS A 153 -1.75 -21.06 -1.78
CA LYS A 153 -2.00 -22.37 -2.39
C LYS A 153 -3.13 -23.15 -1.69
N GLN A 154 -3.20 -23.08 -0.37
CA GLN A 154 -4.26 -23.77 0.37
C GLN A 154 -5.64 -23.18 0.11
N ILE A 155 -5.74 -21.85 -0.06
CA ILE A 155 -7.00 -21.17 -0.42
C ILE A 155 -7.42 -21.60 -1.82
N LEU A 156 -6.52 -21.58 -2.80
CA LEU A 156 -6.81 -21.90 -4.19
C LEU A 156 -7.30 -23.35 -4.37
N VAL A 157 -6.63 -24.32 -3.80
CA VAL A 157 -7.04 -25.75 -3.85
C VAL A 157 -8.46 -25.97 -3.31
N ARG A 158 -8.88 -25.19 -2.30
CA ARG A 158 -10.20 -25.31 -1.70
C ARG A 158 -11.30 -24.52 -2.41
N ASN A 159 -10.93 -23.63 -3.32
CA ASN A 159 -11.84 -22.73 -4.02
C ASN A 159 -11.52 -22.67 -5.52
N PRO A 160 -11.93 -23.70 -6.31
CA PRO A 160 -11.57 -23.79 -7.73
C PRO A 160 -12.08 -22.63 -8.59
N LYS A 161 -13.15 -21.93 -8.17
CA LYS A 161 -13.62 -20.71 -8.85
C LYS A 161 -12.69 -19.55 -8.58
N LEU A 162 -12.24 -19.42 -7.34
CA LEU A 162 -11.30 -18.40 -6.90
C LEU A 162 -9.90 -18.60 -7.49
N GLU A 163 -9.54 -19.84 -7.84
CA GLU A 163 -8.27 -20.15 -8.49
C GLU A 163 -8.10 -19.35 -9.79
N ARG A 164 -9.13 -19.33 -10.63
CA ARG A 164 -9.13 -18.54 -11.87
C ARG A 164 -9.07 -17.03 -11.63
N ASP A 165 -9.73 -16.55 -10.59
CA ASP A 165 -9.77 -15.14 -10.23
C ASP A 165 -8.44 -14.67 -9.62
N LEU A 166 -7.81 -15.53 -8.81
CA LEU A 166 -6.58 -15.22 -8.06
C LEU A 166 -5.30 -15.81 -8.69
N GLU A 167 -5.35 -16.54 -9.80
CA GLU A 167 -4.14 -17.03 -10.50
C GLU A 167 -3.15 -15.90 -10.77
N ASN A 168 -3.66 -14.72 -11.12
CA ASN A 168 -2.87 -13.52 -11.35
C ASN A 168 -2.41 -12.81 -10.07
N VAL A 169 -2.95 -13.18 -8.91
CA VAL A 169 -2.63 -12.54 -7.60
C VAL A 169 -1.82 -13.50 -6.71
N ALA A 170 -2.02 -14.82 -6.90
CA ALA A 170 -1.37 -15.86 -6.12
C ALA A 170 0.11 -16.01 -6.52
N GLY A 171 0.98 -15.54 -5.66
CA GLY A 171 2.44 -15.59 -5.88
C GLY A 171 3.05 -14.28 -6.35
N MET A 172 2.26 -13.21 -6.46
CA MET A 172 2.77 -11.88 -6.77
C MET A 172 3.86 -11.45 -5.78
N THR A 173 4.97 -11.04 -6.32
CA THR A 173 6.02 -10.30 -5.59
C THR A 173 5.63 -8.82 -5.50
N SER A 174 6.41 -8.03 -4.77
CA SER A 174 6.23 -6.56 -4.77
C SER A 174 6.29 -5.98 -6.18
N ILE A 175 7.05 -6.63 -7.06
CA ILE A 175 7.27 -6.22 -8.45
C ILE A 175 6.03 -6.50 -9.29
N ASP A 176 5.47 -7.70 -9.17
CA ASP A 176 4.26 -8.09 -9.89
C ASP A 176 3.08 -7.23 -9.47
N SER A 177 3.02 -6.86 -8.19
CA SER A 177 1.99 -5.96 -7.67
C SER A 177 2.08 -4.52 -8.20
N LEU A 178 3.21 -4.12 -8.78
CA LEU A 178 3.43 -2.84 -9.46
C LEU A 178 3.18 -2.90 -10.97
N SER A 179 2.79 -4.06 -11.52
CA SER A 179 2.39 -4.16 -12.91
C SER A 179 1.20 -3.24 -13.21
N PRO A 180 1.14 -2.58 -14.38
CA PRO A 180 -0.06 -1.88 -14.83
C PRO A 180 -1.32 -2.75 -14.83
N ASP A 181 -1.15 -4.06 -15.03
CA ASP A 181 -2.24 -5.05 -15.06
C ASP A 181 -2.64 -5.54 -13.65
N SER A 182 -2.01 -5.04 -12.60
CA SER A 182 -2.38 -5.39 -11.22
C SER A 182 -3.80 -4.91 -10.90
N PRO A 183 -4.76 -5.81 -10.61
CA PRO A 183 -6.14 -5.41 -10.30
C PRO A 183 -6.21 -4.48 -9.10
N PHE A 184 -5.37 -4.72 -8.09
CA PHE A 184 -5.30 -3.88 -6.89
C PHE A 184 -4.86 -2.45 -7.22
N LEU A 185 -3.90 -2.30 -8.15
CA LEU A 185 -3.41 -0.99 -8.56
C LEU A 185 -4.43 -0.27 -9.43
N GLN A 186 -5.15 -0.99 -10.30
CA GLN A 186 -6.23 -0.44 -11.12
C GLN A 186 -7.35 0.12 -10.24
N VAL A 187 -7.87 -0.67 -9.30
CA VAL A 187 -8.89 -0.21 -8.34
C VAL A 187 -8.41 1.03 -7.58
N MET A 188 -7.16 1.04 -7.14
CA MET A 188 -6.60 2.18 -6.42
C MET A 188 -6.55 3.47 -7.26
N GLN A 189 -6.46 3.35 -8.60
CA GLN A 189 -6.52 4.51 -9.50
C GLN A 189 -7.93 5.09 -9.60
N ASP A 190 -8.94 4.22 -9.60
CA ASP A 190 -10.33 4.60 -9.81
C ASP A 190 -10.97 5.24 -8.57
N ILE A 191 -10.46 4.93 -7.39
CA ILE A 191 -10.94 5.53 -6.15
C ILE A 191 -10.30 6.92 -5.96
N PRO A 192 -11.11 8.00 -6.00
CA PRO A 192 -10.60 9.34 -5.75
C PRO A 192 -10.14 9.48 -4.29
N PRO A 193 -9.08 10.25 -4.04
CA PRO A 193 -8.72 10.59 -2.66
C PRO A 193 -9.80 11.46 -2.03
N PRO A 194 -9.98 11.39 -0.69
CA PRO A 194 -10.92 12.24 0.01
C PRO A 194 -10.53 13.72 -0.14
N ALA A 195 -11.53 14.57 -0.36
CA ALA A 195 -11.30 15.99 -0.64
C ALA A 195 -10.60 16.75 0.52
N GLU A 196 -10.79 16.24 1.74
CA GLU A 196 -10.18 16.80 2.96
C GLU A 196 -8.71 16.47 3.12
N VAL A 197 -8.15 15.53 2.33
CA VAL A 197 -6.73 15.15 2.39
C VAL A 197 -6.01 15.61 1.13
N PRO A 198 -5.39 16.78 1.13
CA PRO A 198 -4.60 17.27 -0.01
C PRO A 198 -3.50 16.29 -0.39
N GLN A 199 -3.42 16.00 -1.69
CA GLN A 199 -2.37 15.14 -2.25
C GLN A 199 -1.47 15.93 -3.20
N HIS A 200 -0.16 15.79 -3.01
CA HIS A 200 0.87 16.43 -3.82
C HIS A 200 1.74 15.37 -4.48
N ASN A 201 1.86 15.44 -5.81
CA ASN A 201 2.67 14.50 -6.56
C ASN A 201 3.87 15.22 -7.16
N ILE A 202 5.07 14.78 -6.79
CA ILE A 202 6.33 15.22 -7.38
C ILE A 202 6.74 14.18 -8.40
N ILE A 203 6.73 14.55 -9.67
CA ILE A 203 7.10 13.69 -10.80
C ILE A 203 8.27 14.26 -11.55
N GLY A 204 9.20 13.40 -11.97
CA GLY A 204 10.24 13.76 -12.92
C GLY A 204 9.71 13.62 -14.35
N ALA A 205 9.98 14.60 -15.20
CA ALA A 205 9.69 14.54 -16.63
C ALA A 205 11.00 14.56 -17.44
N ILE A 206 11.10 13.70 -18.45
CA ILE A 206 12.16 13.77 -19.45
C ILE A 206 11.67 14.73 -20.54
N ARG A 207 12.43 15.77 -20.82
CA ARG A 207 12.01 16.87 -21.71
C ARG A 207 11.63 16.45 -23.13
N ASP A 208 12.12 15.31 -23.61
CA ASP A 208 12.01 14.87 -25.00
C ASP A 208 11.02 13.72 -25.21
N LEU A 209 10.25 13.32 -24.19
CA LEU A 209 9.19 12.34 -24.33
C LEU A 209 7.82 13.03 -24.24
N PRO A 210 6.88 12.75 -25.18
CA PRO A 210 5.51 13.22 -25.04
C PRO A 210 4.90 12.63 -23.77
N LEU A 211 4.22 13.48 -23.03
CA LEU A 211 3.49 13.12 -21.81
C LEU A 211 2.32 12.16 -22.10
#